data_4880675f74ef685cdabddcd3a8f8a293
#
_entry.id   4880675f74ef685cdabddcd3a8f8a293
#
_cell.length_a   1.000
_cell.length_b   1.000
_cell.length_c   1.000
_cell.angle_alpha   90.00
_cell.angle_beta   90.00
_cell.angle_gamma   90.00
#
_symmetry.space_group_name_H-M   'P 1'
#
loop_
_entity.id
_entity.type
_entity.pdbx_description
1 polymer ?
#
loop_
_entity_poly.entity_id
_entity_poly.type
_entity_poly.pdbx_seq_one_letter_code
_entity_poly.pdbx_strand_id
1 'polypeptide(L)'
;MKYSDIDPRKKAFVFELDDVLYPEKDYLFQVYYLFANLIEYVELYDAKVMLNLMTSTYETEGEEFVFDRIREKFKIDPKYRANFDNLMATAKLPLKLLLYKNMLTLLQDIVVDRKKIFIVTNGSPEQQFNKITQTEWHGLEKYMVCYFGDEITPKPEPDVLHVILKDHDLQRRDLLMIENSETDRLCAEACGIDYISVTQFL
;
A
#
# COMPACT_ATOMS: atom_id res chain seq x y z
N MET A 1 4.99 -18.17 9.75
CA MET A 1 4.19 -19.04 8.87
C MET A 1 4.87 -19.19 7.52
N LYS A 2 4.74 -20.33 6.84
CA LYS A 2 5.25 -20.55 5.49
C LYS A 2 4.09 -20.86 4.56
N TYR A 3 4.32 -20.75 3.24
CA TYR A 3 3.32 -21.11 2.23
C TYR A 3 2.78 -22.55 2.41
N SER A 4 3.65 -23.51 2.75
CA SER A 4 3.27 -24.90 3.03
C SER A 4 2.28 -25.11 4.18
N ASP A 5 2.12 -24.10 5.05
CA ASP A 5 1.23 -24.17 6.21
C ASP A 5 -0.20 -23.70 5.86
N ILE A 6 -0.38 -23.12 4.66
CA ILE A 6 -1.66 -22.64 4.15
C ILE A 6 -2.45 -23.83 3.59
N ASP A 7 -3.77 -23.79 3.73
CA ASP A 7 -4.66 -24.80 3.13
C ASP A 7 -4.41 -24.92 1.62
N PRO A 8 -3.95 -26.08 1.13
CA PRO A 8 -3.61 -26.28 -0.27
C PRO A 8 -4.81 -26.13 -1.23
N ARG A 9 -6.05 -26.19 -0.71
CA ARG A 9 -7.29 -26.00 -1.47
C ARG A 9 -7.53 -24.55 -1.87
N LYS A 10 -6.82 -23.58 -1.26
CA LYS A 10 -6.89 -22.18 -1.69
C LYS A 10 -6.41 -22.03 -3.11
N LYS A 11 -7.19 -21.33 -3.93
CA LYS A 11 -6.92 -21.13 -5.38
C LYS A 11 -6.45 -19.71 -5.68
N ALA A 12 -6.72 -18.77 -4.76
CA ALA A 12 -6.41 -17.37 -4.96
C ALA A 12 -6.10 -16.67 -3.63
N PHE A 13 -5.25 -15.65 -3.72
CA PHE A 13 -4.77 -14.86 -2.60
C PHE A 13 -5.03 -13.38 -2.87
N VAL A 14 -5.53 -12.69 -1.86
CA VAL A 14 -5.72 -11.23 -1.86
C VAL A 14 -4.72 -10.62 -0.90
N PHE A 15 -4.01 -9.59 -1.33
CA PHE A 15 -3.08 -8.83 -0.51
C PHE A 15 -3.51 -7.37 -0.47
N GLU A 16 -3.45 -6.73 0.71
CA GLU A 16 -3.30 -5.29 0.78
C GLU A 16 -1.92 -4.90 0.24
N LEU A 17 -1.76 -3.67 -0.19
CA LEU A 17 -0.51 -3.16 -0.73
C LEU A 17 0.42 -2.66 0.39
N ASP A 18 -0.02 -1.60 1.09
CA ASP A 18 0.74 -0.91 2.10
C ASP A 18 0.84 -1.74 3.39
N ASP A 19 2.02 -1.80 3.99
CA ASP A 19 2.37 -2.56 5.20
C ASP A 19 2.07 -4.06 5.17
N VAL A 20 1.64 -4.58 4.01
CA VAL A 20 1.52 -6.02 3.74
C VAL A 20 2.60 -6.48 2.79
N LEU A 21 2.75 -5.82 1.65
CA LEU A 21 3.76 -6.20 0.65
C LEU A 21 5.09 -5.49 0.87
N TYR A 22 5.08 -4.24 1.30
CA TYR A 22 6.24 -3.43 1.67
C TYR A 22 5.85 -2.41 2.76
N PRO A 23 6.82 -1.77 3.47
CA PRO A 23 6.51 -0.74 4.45
C PRO A 23 5.96 0.52 3.77
N GLU A 24 4.76 0.99 4.13
CA GLU A 24 4.18 2.23 3.59
C GLU A 24 5.11 3.43 3.75
N LYS A 25 5.79 3.51 4.87
CA LYS A 25 6.76 4.58 5.16
C LYS A 25 7.87 4.70 4.10
N ASP A 26 8.21 3.61 3.39
CA ASP A 26 9.23 3.65 2.34
C ASP A 26 8.78 4.46 1.12
N TYR A 27 7.47 4.56 0.88
CA TYR A 27 6.88 5.49 -0.08
C TYR A 27 6.85 6.91 0.47
N LEU A 28 6.23 7.07 1.63
CA LEU A 28 5.96 8.38 2.24
C LEU A 28 7.25 9.17 2.49
N PHE A 29 8.29 8.54 3.05
CA PHE A 29 9.55 9.22 3.36
C PHE A 29 10.30 9.68 2.12
N GLN A 30 10.18 8.96 1.00
CA GLN A 30 10.73 9.42 -0.27
C GLN A 30 9.95 10.62 -0.83
N VAL A 31 8.62 10.63 -0.72
CA VAL A 31 7.80 11.77 -1.10
C VAL A 31 8.11 12.99 -0.21
N TYR A 32 8.24 12.79 1.11
CA TYR A 32 8.63 13.84 2.05
C TYR A 32 9.99 14.44 1.72
N TYR A 33 10.95 13.60 1.37
CA TYR A 33 12.26 14.03 0.89
C TYR A 33 12.15 14.92 -0.34
N LEU A 34 11.36 14.51 -1.34
CA LEU A 34 11.16 15.31 -2.55
C LEU A 34 10.49 16.65 -2.25
N PHE A 35 9.47 16.65 -1.39
CA PHE A 35 8.79 17.88 -0.99
C PHE A 35 9.70 18.82 -0.20
N ALA A 36 10.45 18.31 0.77
CA ALA A 36 11.38 19.11 1.56
C ALA A 36 12.45 19.79 0.68
N ASN A 37 13.00 19.07 -0.32
CA ASN A 37 13.95 19.65 -1.28
C ASN A 37 13.29 20.68 -2.20
N LEU A 38 12.03 20.49 -2.60
CA LEU A 38 11.29 21.51 -3.34
C LEU A 38 11.19 22.81 -2.53
N ILE A 39 10.80 22.71 -1.26
CA ILE A 39 10.67 23.88 -0.38
C ILE A 39 12.03 24.52 -0.08
N GLU A 40 13.08 23.74 0.11
CA GLU A 40 14.45 24.28 0.24
C GLU A 40 14.83 25.12 -0.99
N TYR A 41 14.55 24.60 -2.18
CA TYR A 41 14.91 25.30 -3.42
C TYR A 41 14.16 26.64 -3.60
N VAL A 42 12.88 26.71 -3.20
CA VAL A 42 12.03 27.89 -3.45
C VAL A 42 11.96 28.87 -2.27
N GLU A 43 12.07 28.38 -1.04
CA GLU A 43 11.88 29.18 0.19
C GLU A 43 13.14 29.27 1.05
N LEU A 44 14.20 28.55 0.66
CA LEU A 44 15.52 28.51 1.35
C LEU A 44 15.46 27.99 2.81
N TYR A 45 14.48 27.15 3.13
CA TYR A 45 14.46 26.42 4.38
C TYR A 45 15.33 25.17 4.32
N ASP A 46 15.87 24.74 5.45
CA ASP A 46 16.68 23.52 5.56
C ASP A 46 15.82 22.26 5.33
N ALA A 47 16.03 21.58 4.19
CA ALA A 47 15.31 20.38 3.83
C ALA A 47 15.45 19.24 4.83
N LYS A 48 16.63 19.09 5.47
CA LYS A 48 16.88 18.05 6.46
C LYS A 48 16.06 18.28 7.73
N VAL A 49 15.98 19.53 8.20
CA VAL A 49 15.16 19.89 9.37
C VAL A 49 13.68 19.67 9.07
N MET A 50 13.23 20.01 7.85
CA MET A 50 11.85 19.80 7.42
C MET A 50 11.53 18.31 7.32
N LEU A 51 12.38 17.53 6.67
CA LEU A 51 12.21 16.08 6.54
C LEU A 51 12.12 15.39 7.90
N ASN A 52 13.00 15.76 8.84
CA ASN A 52 12.96 15.20 10.19
C ASN A 52 11.62 15.51 10.91
N LEU A 53 11.07 16.71 10.72
CA LEU A 53 9.75 17.02 11.26
C LEU A 53 8.66 16.19 10.59
N MET A 54 8.69 16.05 9.26
CA MET A 54 7.68 15.27 8.53
C MET A 54 7.68 13.81 8.96
N THR A 55 8.84 13.17 9.02
CA THR A 55 8.96 11.76 9.43
C THR A 55 8.55 11.56 10.89
N SER A 56 8.98 12.43 11.81
CA SER A 56 8.57 12.34 13.22
C SER A 56 7.07 12.57 13.41
N THR A 57 6.47 13.50 12.65
CA THR A 57 5.02 13.72 12.70
C THR A 57 4.26 12.50 12.21
N TYR A 58 4.67 11.90 11.09
CA TYR A 58 4.08 10.65 10.61
C TYR A 58 4.11 9.55 11.67
N GLU A 59 5.25 9.36 12.32
CA GLU A 59 5.43 8.30 13.32
C GLU A 59 4.66 8.54 14.63
N THR A 60 4.33 9.78 14.97
CA THR A 60 3.71 10.11 16.26
C THR A 60 2.26 10.56 16.17
N GLU A 61 1.87 11.17 15.05
CA GLU A 61 0.54 11.77 14.89
C GLU A 61 -0.24 11.19 13.68
N GLY A 62 0.47 10.71 12.63
CA GLY A 62 -0.13 10.21 11.40
C GLY A 62 0.15 11.10 10.18
N GLU A 63 -0.11 10.53 9.00
CA GLU A 63 0.14 11.19 7.70
C GLU A 63 -0.66 12.48 7.55
N GLU A 64 -1.90 12.49 7.98
CA GLU A 64 -2.85 13.60 7.84
C GLU A 64 -2.38 14.90 8.49
N PHE A 65 -1.51 14.82 9.51
CA PHE A 65 -0.99 15.98 10.22
C PHE A 65 0.30 16.55 9.63
N VAL A 66 1.00 15.77 8.78
CA VAL A 66 2.36 16.11 8.32
C VAL A 66 2.42 17.49 7.65
N PHE A 67 1.54 17.78 6.67
CA PHE A 67 1.56 19.07 5.99
C PHE A 67 1.27 20.24 6.91
N ASP A 68 0.31 20.09 7.80
CA ASP A 68 -0.07 21.18 8.73
C ASP A 68 1.05 21.46 9.73
N ARG A 69 1.76 20.46 10.23
CA ARG A 69 2.90 20.65 11.14
C ARG A 69 4.06 21.39 10.48
N ILE A 70 4.42 21.05 9.24
CA ILE A 70 5.47 21.79 8.53
C ILE A 70 5.01 23.21 8.21
N ARG A 71 3.73 23.41 7.84
CA ARG A 71 3.16 24.74 7.59
C ARG A 71 3.23 25.60 8.84
N GLU A 72 2.86 25.10 9.98
CA GLU A 72 2.93 25.80 11.26
C GLU A 72 4.37 26.16 11.65
N LYS A 73 5.28 25.20 11.54
CA LYS A 73 6.68 25.37 11.96
C LYS A 73 7.47 26.32 11.07
N PHE A 74 7.36 26.17 9.75
CA PHE A 74 8.15 26.91 8.77
C PHE A 74 7.42 28.12 8.18
N LYS A 75 6.13 28.33 8.54
CA LYS A 75 5.30 29.40 8.00
C LYS A 75 5.20 29.41 6.46
N ILE A 76 5.27 28.20 5.85
CA ILE A 76 5.15 28.07 4.41
C ILE A 76 3.74 28.44 3.93
N ASP A 77 3.68 28.96 2.70
CA ASP A 77 2.42 29.38 2.09
C ASP A 77 1.48 28.16 1.89
N PRO A 78 0.20 28.26 2.26
CA PRO A 78 -0.80 27.21 2.02
C PRO A 78 -0.90 26.72 0.56
N LYS A 79 -0.49 27.55 -0.41
CA LYS A 79 -0.48 27.17 -1.85
C LYS A 79 0.35 25.89 -2.13
N TYR A 80 1.37 25.61 -1.30
CA TYR A 80 2.20 24.40 -1.45
C TYR A 80 1.49 23.11 -1.08
N ARG A 81 0.28 23.17 -0.52
CA ARG A 81 -0.55 21.99 -0.29
C ARG A 81 -0.80 21.24 -1.61
N ALA A 82 -1.12 21.95 -2.68
CA ALA A 82 -1.33 21.34 -3.99
C ALA A 82 -0.07 20.65 -4.53
N ASN A 83 1.12 21.19 -4.25
CA ASN A 83 2.38 20.53 -4.62
C ASN A 83 2.63 19.27 -3.79
N PHE A 84 2.32 19.31 -2.50
CA PHE A 84 2.43 18.16 -1.61
C PHE A 84 1.50 17.03 -2.07
N ASP A 85 0.22 17.33 -2.27
CA ASP A 85 -0.79 16.35 -2.71
C ASP A 85 -0.44 15.76 -4.09
N ASN A 86 0.06 16.59 -5.00
CA ASN A 86 0.53 16.10 -6.31
C ASN A 86 1.73 15.17 -6.18
N LEU A 87 2.70 15.46 -5.33
CA LEU A 87 3.81 14.56 -5.06
C LEU A 87 3.34 13.26 -4.40
N MET A 88 2.39 13.35 -3.46
CA MET A 88 1.78 12.16 -2.86
C MET A 88 1.13 11.23 -3.90
N ALA A 89 0.53 11.80 -4.96
CA ALA A 89 -0.14 11.01 -5.99
C ALA A 89 0.83 10.51 -7.09
N THR A 90 1.81 11.33 -7.50
CA THR A 90 2.51 11.12 -8.78
C THR A 90 4.04 11.15 -8.69
N ALA A 91 4.62 11.26 -7.49
CA ALA A 91 6.07 11.38 -7.34
C ALA A 91 6.82 10.23 -8.02
N LYS A 92 7.85 10.58 -8.80
CA LYS A 92 8.86 9.60 -9.22
C LYS A 92 9.86 9.42 -8.10
N LEU A 93 9.80 8.27 -7.46
CA LEU A 93 10.64 7.98 -6.30
C LEU A 93 12.12 7.87 -6.67
N PRO A 94 13.03 8.36 -5.81
CA PRO A 94 14.47 8.16 -5.97
C PRO A 94 14.89 6.70 -5.96
N LEU A 95 14.21 5.87 -5.16
CA LEU A 95 14.49 4.44 -5.01
C LEU A 95 13.22 3.63 -5.24
N LYS A 96 13.38 2.41 -5.76
CA LYS A 96 12.28 1.45 -5.86
C LYS A 96 11.75 1.04 -4.48
N LEU A 97 10.46 0.79 -4.38
CA LEU A 97 9.87 0.15 -3.21
C LEU A 97 10.23 -1.33 -3.22
N LEU A 98 10.71 -1.84 -2.10
CA LEU A 98 11.16 -3.21 -1.98
C LEU A 98 10.17 -4.02 -1.15
N LEU A 99 9.73 -5.15 -1.71
CA LEU A 99 8.87 -6.09 -1.01
C LEU A 99 9.55 -6.63 0.27
N TYR A 100 8.78 -6.88 1.31
CA TYR A 100 9.27 -7.70 2.41
C TYR A 100 9.78 -9.03 1.87
N LYS A 101 10.94 -9.47 2.34
CA LYS A 101 11.59 -10.70 1.85
C LYS A 101 10.66 -11.92 1.92
N ASN A 102 9.93 -12.04 3.02
CA ASN A 102 9.03 -13.18 3.23
C ASN A 102 7.80 -13.08 2.32
N MET A 103 7.30 -11.87 2.01
CA MET A 103 6.23 -11.66 1.05
C MET A 103 6.66 -11.97 -0.37
N LEU A 104 7.87 -11.55 -0.76
CA LEU A 104 8.42 -11.94 -2.07
C LEU A 104 8.47 -13.47 -2.21
N THR A 105 8.95 -14.18 -1.19
CA THR A 105 8.97 -15.65 -1.19
C THR A 105 7.56 -16.24 -1.28
N LEU A 106 6.61 -15.72 -0.50
CA LEU A 106 5.22 -16.17 -0.55
C LEU A 106 4.60 -15.97 -1.94
N LEU A 107 4.78 -14.80 -2.55
CA LEU A 107 4.28 -14.52 -3.91
C LEU A 107 4.89 -15.47 -4.94
N GLN A 108 6.19 -15.77 -4.84
CA GLN A 108 6.89 -16.72 -5.72
C GLN A 108 6.31 -18.14 -5.59
N ASP A 109 6.08 -18.61 -4.37
CA ASP A 109 5.49 -19.92 -4.10
C ASP A 109 4.06 -20.02 -4.68
N ILE A 110 3.25 -18.98 -4.52
CA ILE A 110 1.89 -18.91 -5.07
C ILE A 110 1.93 -19.00 -6.61
N VAL A 111 2.88 -18.30 -7.26
CA VAL A 111 3.04 -18.32 -8.72
C VAL A 111 3.51 -19.68 -9.20
N VAL A 112 4.43 -20.35 -8.49
CA VAL A 112 4.89 -21.71 -8.80
C VAL A 112 3.71 -22.69 -8.79
N ASP A 113 2.81 -22.56 -7.83
CA ASP A 113 1.58 -23.36 -7.73
C ASP A 113 0.47 -22.92 -8.71
N ARG A 114 0.73 -21.92 -9.56
CA ARG A 114 -0.21 -21.40 -10.56
C ARG A 114 -1.53 -20.90 -9.96
N LYS A 115 -1.50 -20.40 -8.74
CA LYS A 115 -2.65 -19.79 -8.07
C LYS A 115 -2.72 -18.30 -8.41
N LYS A 116 -3.93 -17.72 -8.29
CA LYS A 116 -4.16 -16.32 -8.62
C LYS A 116 -3.71 -15.39 -7.49
N ILE A 117 -3.20 -14.23 -7.85
CA ILE A 117 -2.80 -13.17 -6.92
C ILE A 117 -3.60 -11.92 -7.25
N PHE A 118 -4.23 -11.36 -6.25
CA PHE A 118 -4.95 -10.09 -6.32
C PHE A 118 -4.34 -9.11 -5.32
N ILE A 119 -4.18 -7.86 -5.74
CA ILE A 119 -3.89 -6.74 -4.85
C ILE A 119 -5.17 -5.92 -4.72
N VAL A 120 -5.61 -5.67 -3.49
CA VAL A 120 -6.80 -4.87 -3.19
C VAL A 120 -6.40 -3.78 -2.22
N THR A 121 -6.40 -2.54 -2.67
CA THR A 121 -5.97 -1.40 -1.89
C THR A 121 -6.99 -0.26 -1.90
N ASN A 122 -7.14 0.43 -0.77
CA ASN A 122 -7.94 1.64 -0.64
C ASN A 122 -7.09 2.88 -0.96
N GLY A 123 -7.75 4.02 -1.11
CA GLY A 123 -7.11 5.32 -1.37
C GLY A 123 -7.09 5.70 -2.84
N SER A 124 -6.52 6.85 -3.14
CA SER A 124 -6.50 7.39 -4.50
C SER A 124 -5.95 6.37 -5.51
N PRO A 125 -6.72 5.98 -6.53
CA PRO A 125 -6.25 5.04 -7.56
C PRO A 125 -4.95 5.48 -8.23
N GLU A 126 -4.78 6.80 -8.45
CA GLU A 126 -3.57 7.36 -9.04
C GLU A 126 -2.35 7.13 -8.15
N GLN A 127 -2.45 7.39 -6.85
CA GLN A 127 -1.38 7.16 -5.89
C GLN A 127 -1.05 5.68 -5.76
N GLN A 128 -2.06 4.82 -5.63
CA GLN A 128 -1.84 3.38 -5.48
C GLN A 128 -1.24 2.78 -6.76
N PHE A 129 -1.69 3.20 -7.93
CA PHE A 129 -1.07 2.79 -9.19
C PHE A 129 0.38 3.27 -9.30
N ASN A 130 0.67 4.50 -8.85
CA ASN A 130 2.04 5.01 -8.80
C ASN A 130 2.94 4.16 -7.88
N LYS A 131 2.47 3.78 -6.69
CA LYS A 131 3.18 2.86 -5.78
C LYS A 131 3.46 1.51 -6.45
N ILE A 132 2.45 0.91 -7.08
CA ILE A 132 2.56 -0.39 -7.78
C ILE A 132 3.61 -0.33 -8.89
N THR A 133 3.63 0.71 -9.71
CA THR A 133 4.58 0.84 -10.83
C THR A 133 6.02 1.07 -10.39
N GLN A 134 6.23 1.56 -9.17
CA GLN A 134 7.55 1.84 -8.61
C GLN A 134 8.05 0.76 -7.66
N THR A 135 7.26 -0.29 -7.44
CA THR A 135 7.66 -1.46 -6.64
C THR A 135 8.56 -2.39 -7.47
N GLU A 136 9.57 -2.96 -6.83
CA GLU A 136 10.44 -3.99 -7.44
C GLU A 136 9.77 -5.36 -7.30
N TRP A 137 9.06 -5.77 -8.32
CA TRP A 137 8.27 -7.01 -8.33
C TRP A 137 9.06 -8.27 -8.71
N HIS A 138 10.31 -8.13 -9.14
CA HIS A 138 11.14 -9.25 -9.61
C HIS A 138 10.49 -10.11 -10.72
N GLY A 139 9.69 -9.49 -11.60
CA GLY A 139 9.00 -10.15 -12.71
C GLY A 139 7.68 -10.82 -12.32
N LEU A 140 7.18 -10.58 -11.09
CA LEU A 140 5.90 -11.12 -10.60
C LEU A 140 4.70 -10.28 -11.04
N GLU A 141 4.91 -9.03 -11.47
CA GLU A 141 3.85 -8.07 -11.84
C GLU A 141 2.85 -8.63 -12.87
N LYS A 142 3.31 -9.48 -13.78
CA LYS A 142 2.48 -10.11 -14.83
C LYS A 142 1.53 -11.20 -14.31
N TYR A 143 1.67 -11.62 -13.05
CA TYR A 143 0.83 -12.65 -12.43
C TYR A 143 -0.20 -12.07 -11.47
N MET A 144 -0.25 -10.75 -11.32
CA MET A 144 -1.11 -10.06 -10.38
C MET A 144 -2.19 -9.26 -11.09
N VAL A 145 -3.35 -9.16 -10.46
CA VAL A 145 -4.43 -8.26 -10.86
C VAL A 145 -4.71 -7.31 -9.71
N CYS A 146 -4.71 -6.01 -10.00
CA CYS A 146 -4.92 -4.98 -8.99
C CYS A 146 -6.35 -4.44 -9.06
N TYR A 147 -6.96 -4.26 -7.89
CA TYR A 147 -8.26 -3.64 -7.70
C TYR A 147 -8.12 -2.46 -6.74
N PHE A 148 -8.64 -1.32 -7.12
CA PHE A 148 -8.65 -0.11 -6.30
C PHE A 148 -10.04 -0.01 -5.63
N GLY A 149 -10.06 -0.06 -4.31
CA GLY A 149 -11.30 -0.02 -3.54
C GLY A 149 -12.14 1.21 -3.87
N ASP A 150 -11.50 2.36 -4.00
CA ASP A 150 -12.17 3.64 -4.27
C ASP A 150 -12.84 3.71 -5.67
N GLU A 151 -12.50 2.83 -6.60
CA GLU A 151 -13.20 2.72 -7.90
C GLU A 151 -14.46 1.85 -7.82
N ILE A 152 -14.63 1.08 -6.75
CA ILE A 152 -15.78 0.17 -6.55
C ILE A 152 -16.54 0.63 -5.29
N THR A 153 -16.09 0.15 -4.14
CA THR A 153 -16.45 0.58 -2.79
C THR A 153 -15.29 0.26 -1.88
N PRO A 154 -14.74 1.23 -1.14
CA PRO A 154 -13.57 1.00 -0.31
C PRO A 154 -13.86 0.02 0.84
N LYS A 155 -12.85 -0.75 1.22
CA LYS A 155 -12.90 -1.56 2.44
C LYS A 155 -13.22 -0.64 3.64
N PRO A 156 -14.01 -1.07 4.61
CA PRO A 156 -14.35 -2.46 4.96
C PRO A 156 -15.51 -3.08 4.17
N GLU A 157 -16.11 -2.38 3.22
CA GLU A 157 -17.19 -2.97 2.41
C GLU A 157 -16.64 -4.12 1.53
N PRO A 158 -17.40 -5.24 1.40
CA PRO A 158 -16.91 -6.44 0.73
C PRO A 158 -17.03 -6.43 -0.80
N ASP A 159 -17.53 -5.36 -1.40
CA ASP A 159 -17.90 -5.31 -2.82
C ASP A 159 -16.75 -5.67 -3.75
N VAL A 160 -15.54 -5.18 -3.47
CA VAL A 160 -14.34 -5.50 -4.25
C VAL A 160 -14.05 -7.00 -4.24
N LEU A 161 -14.23 -7.67 -3.11
CA LEU A 161 -14.05 -9.12 -3.00
C LEU A 161 -15.16 -9.88 -3.75
N HIS A 162 -16.40 -9.39 -3.73
CA HIS A 162 -17.49 -9.96 -4.52
C HIS A 162 -17.21 -9.83 -6.02
N VAL A 163 -16.66 -8.72 -6.49
CA VAL A 163 -16.23 -8.54 -7.87
C VAL A 163 -15.16 -9.58 -8.24
N ILE A 164 -14.13 -9.75 -7.40
CA ILE A 164 -13.07 -10.76 -7.61
C ILE A 164 -13.66 -12.17 -7.72
N LEU A 165 -14.53 -12.56 -6.78
CA LEU A 165 -15.17 -13.88 -6.79
C LEU A 165 -15.92 -14.12 -8.09
N LYS A 166 -16.70 -13.13 -8.55
CA LYS A 166 -17.51 -13.21 -9.78
C LYS A 166 -16.63 -13.25 -11.03
N ASP A 167 -15.71 -12.31 -11.17
CA ASP A 167 -14.94 -12.13 -12.41
C ASP A 167 -13.94 -13.27 -12.65
N HIS A 168 -13.55 -13.97 -11.59
CA HIS A 168 -12.59 -15.07 -11.67
C HIS A 168 -13.20 -16.45 -11.45
N ASP A 169 -14.53 -16.57 -11.37
CA ASP A 169 -15.28 -17.82 -11.10
C ASP A 169 -14.73 -18.55 -9.85
N LEU A 170 -14.59 -17.81 -8.75
CA LEU A 170 -14.10 -18.30 -7.48
C LEU A 170 -15.24 -18.39 -6.45
N GLN A 171 -15.11 -19.35 -5.54
CA GLN A 171 -15.97 -19.46 -4.37
C GLN A 171 -15.26 -18.85 -3.15
N ARG A 172 -16.01 -18.43 -2.13
CA ARG A 172 -15.46 -17.85 -0.89
C ARG A 172 -14.36 -18.72 -0.27
N ARG A 173 -14.57 -20.05 -0.22
CA ARG A 173 -13.60 -21.01 0.28
C ARG A 173 -12.28 -21.08 -0.50
N ASP A 174 -12.28 -20.63 -1.76
CA ASP A 174 -11.11 -20.65 -2.64
C ASP A 174 -10.17 -19.47 -2.35
N LEU A 175 -10.68 -18.42 -1.71
CA LEU A 175 -9.98 -17.16 -1.49
C LEU A 175 -9.38 -17.09 -0.08
N LEU A 176 -8.19 -16.52 0.02
CA LEU A 176 -7.52 -16.19 1.29
C LEU A 176 -7.00 -14.76 1.22
N MET A 177 -7.32 -13.94 2.21
CA MET A 177 -6.81 -12.58 2.33
C MET A 177 -5.63 -12.52 3.30
N ILE A 178 -4.56 -11.84 2.89
CA ILE A 178 -3.42 -11.49 3.76
C ILE A 178 -3.59 -10.01 4.11
N GLU A 179 -3.73 -9.73 5.40
CA GLU A 179 -4.19 -8.43 5.90
C GLU A 179 -3.26 -7.89 7.01
N ASN A 180 -3.35 -6.57 7.29
CA ASN A 180 -2.66 -5.94 8.40
C ASN A 180 -3.55 -4.98 9.21
N SER A 181 -4.79 -4.74 8.81
CA SER A 181 -5.67 -3.74 9.39
C SER A 181 -7.04 -4.30 9.78
N GLU A 182 -7.69 -3.63 10.75
CA GLU A 182 -9.08 -3.91 11.12
C GLU A 182 -10.02 -3.75 9.92
N THR A 183 -9.77 -2.78 9.05
CA THR A 183 -10.54 -2.51 7.83
C THR A 183 -10.51 -3.70 6.88
N ASP A 184 -9.33 -4.30 6.68
CA ASP A 184 -9.17 -5.48 5.82
C ASP A 184 -9.85 -6.70 6.42
N ARG A 185 -9.67 -6.91 7.73
CA ARG A 185 -10.28 -8.01 8.47
C ARG A 185 -11.81 -7.95 8.37
N LEU A 186 -12.40 -6.79 8.61
CA LEU A 186 -13.85 -6.60 8.51
C LEU A 186 -14.36 -6.84 7.07
N CYS A 187 -13.61 -6.43 6.06
CA CYS A 187 -13.94 -6.69 4.65
C CYS A 187 -13.96 -8.20 4.36
N ALA A 188 -12.95 -8.94 4.80
CA ALA A 188 -12.88 -10.39 4.63
C ALA A 188 -14.03 -11.11 5.36
N GLU A 189 -14.32 -10.72 6.60
CA GLU A 189 -15.44 -11.26 7.41
C GLU A 189 -16.79 -10.99 6.75
N ALA A 190 -17.04 -9.76 6.28
CA ALA A 190 -18.28 -9.39 5.61
C ALA A 190 -18.49 -10.17 4.29
N CYS A 191 -17.40 -10.43 3.56
CA CYS A 191 -17.43 -11.29 2.38
C CYS A 191 -17.59 -12.78 2.74
N GLY A 192 -17.20 -13.20 3.95
CA GLY A 192 -17.17 -14.60 4.39
C GLY A 192 -16.05 -15.41 3.76
N ILE A 193 -14.87 -14.81 3.61
CA ILE A 193 -13.64 -15.47 3.17
C ILE A 193 -12.67 -15.64 4.35
N ASP A 194 -11.72 -16.56 4.22
CA ASP A 194 -10.66 -16.73 5.20
C ASP A 194 -9.63 -15.60 5.08
N TYR A 195 -9.01 -15.23 6.21
CA TYR A 195 -7.95 -14.24 6.27
C TYR A 195 -6.84 -14.65 7.25
N ILE A 196 -5.65 -14.11 7.04
CA ILE A 196 -4.47 -14.31 7.88
C ILE A 196 -3.75 -12.97 8.03
N SER A 197 -3.37 -12.61 9.26
CA SER A 197 -2.55 -11.42 9.47
C SER A 197 -1.15 -11.61 8.89
N VAL A 198 -0.66 -10.57 8.20
CA VAL A 198 0.68 -10.52 7.63
C VAL A 198 1.77 -10.74 8.69
N THR A 199 1.51 -10.39 9.95
CA THR A 199 2.43 -10.59 11.08
C THR A 199 2.81 -12.06 11.28
N GLN A 200 2.01 -13.01 10.78
CA GLN A 200 2.36 -14.43 10.83
C GLN A 200 3.47 -14.81 9.83
N PHE A 201 3.73 -13.96 8.85
CA PHE A 201 4.77 -14.17 7.82
C PHE A 201 6.00 -13.29 8.06
N LEU A 202 5.82 -12.07 8.62
CA LEU A 202 6.89 -11.13 8.95
C LEU A 202 7.51 -11.47 10.32
#